data_09ae0957307ad61c515be2a8852a24bb
#
_entry.id   09ae0957307ad61c515be2a8852a24bb
#
_cell.length_a   1.000
_cell.length_b   1.000
_cell.length_c   1.000
_cell.angle_alpha   90.00
_cell.angle_beta   90.00
_cell.angle_gamma   90.00
#
_symmetry.space_group_name_H-M   'P 1'
#
loop_
_entity.id
_entity.type
_entity.pdbx_description
1 polymer ?
#
loop_
_entity_poly.entity_id
_entity_poly.type
_entity_poly.pdbx_seq_one_letter_code
_entity_poly.pdbx_strand_id
1 'polypeptide(L)'
;MTRDLRLVVHGDDFTILGCDDDLDYLEKGIQTEFDVKVRGRLGGGKDDDKSIRILNRIVRWTEAGLRIEADPRHVEILIKEMGLDEANSVKTPGVKDRERDEKNEQPLDKAEASLYRSCVARANYLAQDRADIAYAVKEACRDMANPKANS
;
A
#
# COMPACT_ATOMS: atom_id res chain seq x y z
N MET A 1 -39.00 0.89 0.15
CA MET A 1 -37.89 0.93 1.14
C MET A 1 -36.65 1.44 0.41
N THR A 2 -36.10 2.54 0.85
CA THR A 2 -34.82 3.05 0.32
C THR A 2 -33.69 2.28 0.98
N ARG A 3 -32.80 1.65 0.18
CA ARG A 3 -31.62 0.94 0.68
C ARG A 3 -30.47 1.92 0.85
N ASP A 4 -29.69 1.82 1.93
CA ASP A 4 -28.49 2.64 2.16
C ASP A 4 -27.24 1.82 1.81
N LEU A 5 -26.94 1.79 0.52
CA LEU A 5 -25.76 1.11 -0.04
C LEU A 5 -24.78 2.12 -0.61
N ARG A 6 -23.51 1.90 -0.33
CA ARG A 6 -22.40 2.66 -0.92
C ARG A 6 -21.47 1.71 -1.65
N LEU A 7 -21.28 1.95 -2.93
CA LEU A 7 -20.51 1.09 -3.82
C LEU A 7 -19.32 1.88 -4.36
N VAL A 8 -18.13 1.28 -4.27
CA VAL A 8 -16.93 1.73 -4.96
C VAL A 8 -16.53 0.66 -5.98
N VAL A 9 -16.30 1.08 -7.21
CA VAL A 9 -15.84 0.23 -8.30
C VAL A 9 -14.44 0.67 -8.70
N HIS A 10 -13.50 -0.27 -8.72
CA HIS A 10 -12.14 -0.03 -9.18
C HIS A 10 -11.73 -1.14 -10.15
N GLY A 11 -11.80 -0.83 -11.43
CA GLY A 11 -11.64 -1.86 -12.48
C GLY A 11 -12.75 -2.90 -12.39
N ASP A 12 -12.37 -4.13 -12.11
CA ASP A 12 -13.23 -5.30 -11.92
C ASP A 12 -13.51 -5.63 -10.44
N ASP A 13 -12.94 -4.85 -9.50
CA ASP A 13 -13.18 -5.01 -8.07
C ASP A 13 -14.34 -4.13 -7.57
N PHE A 14 -15.29 -4.73 -6.84
CA PHE A 14 -16.41 -4.07 -6.19
C PHE A 14 -16.20 -4.07 -4.68
N THR A 15 -16.29 -2.91 -4.05
CA THR A 15 -16.29 -2.77 -2.58
C THR A 15 -17.59 -2.11 -2.15
N ILE A 16 -18.34 -2.77 -1.28
CA ILE A 16 -19.70 -2.38 -0.94
C ILE A 16 -19.81 -2.18 0.58
N LEU A 17 -20.47 -1.12 0.98
CA LEU A 17 -20.81 -0.81 2.38
C LEU A 17 -22.33 -0.71 2.52
N GLY A 18 -22.88 -1.42 3.49
CA GLY A 18 -24.31 -1.40 3.81
C GLY A 18 -24.63 -2.28 5.02
N CYS A 19 -25.91 -2.39 5.39
CA CYS A 19 -26.35 -3.39 6.34
C CYS A 19 -26.45 -4.77 5.67
N ASP A 20 -26.50 -5.83 6.47
CA ASP A 20 -26.44 -7.21 5.98
C ASP A 20 -27.52 -7.53 4.94
N ASP A 21 -28.78 -7.16 5.21
CA ASP A 21 -29.89 -7.41 4.27
C ASP A 21 -29.70 -6.70 2.92
N ASP A 22 -29.12 -5.51 2.94
CA ASP A 22 -28.85 -4.73 1.73
C ASP A 22 -27.63 -5.27 0.96
N LEU A 23 -26.60 -5.73 1.69
CA LEU A 23 -25.45 -6.42 1.10
C LEU A 23 -25.86 -7.72 0.43
N ASP A 24 -26.69 -8.54 1.09
CA ASP A 24 -27.21 -9.78 0.53
C ASP A 24 -28.05 -9.56 -0.73
N TYR A 25 -28.87 -8.51 -0.72
CA TYR A 25 -29.66 -8.14 -1.89
C TYR A 25 -28.78 -7.77 -3.08
N LEU A 26 -27.78 -6.91 -2.84
CA LEU A 26 -26.92 -6.43 -3.91
C LEU A 26 -25.99 -7.54 -4.43
N GLU A 27 -25.46 -8.38 -3.54
CA GLU A 27 -24.63 -9.53 -3.88
C GLU A 27 -25.37 -10.46 -4.85
N LYS A 28 -26.62 -10.85 -4.51
CA LYS A 28 -27.47 -11.69 -5.38
C LYS A 28 -27.74 -11.00 -6.72
N GLY A 29 -28.01 -9.70 -6.73
CA GLY A 29 -28.24 -8.94 -7.95
C GLY A 29 -27.02 -8.93 -8.88
N ILE A 30 -25.84 -8.67 -8.33
CA ILE A 30 -24.58 -8.65 -9.10
C ILE A 30 -24.27 -10.04 -9.66
N GLN A 31 -24.42 -11.11 -8.85
CA GLN A 31 -24.18 -12.48 -9.28
C GLN A 31 -25.13 -12.97 -10.37
N THR A 32 -26.30 -12.34 -10.52
CA THR A 32 -27.24 -12.66 -11.59
C THR A 32 -26.75 -12.12 -12.95
N GLU A 33 -26.09 -10.98 -12.93
CA GLU A 33 -25.68 -10.26 -14.15
C GLU A 33 -24.20 -10.49 -14.52
N PHE A 34 -23.37 -10.82 -13.52
CA PHE A 34 -21.91 -10.93 -13.67
C PHE A 34 -21.36 -12.19 -13.00
N ASP A 35 -20.35 -12.79 -13.60
CA ASP A 35 -19.57 -13.86 -12.98
C ASP A 35 -18.57 -13.23 -11.98
N VAL A 36 -19.02 -13.04 -10.73
CA VAL A 36 -18.24 -12.40 -9.67
C VAL A 36 -17.92 -13.39 -8.55
N LYS A 37 -16.70 -13.28 -8.03
CA LYS A 37 -16.26 -14.01 -6.85
C LYS A 37 -16.32 -13.13 -5.62
N VAL A 38 -17.16 -13.48 -4.66
CA VAL A 38 -17.18 -12.83 -3.35
C VAL A 38 -15.91 -13.20 -2.59
N ARG A 39 -15.15 -12.21 -2.17
CA ARG A 39 -13.87 -12.39 -1.45
C ARG A 39 -14.05 -12.51 0.05
N GLY A 40 -15.09 -11.88 0.60
CA GLY A 40 -15.41 -11.90 2.01
C GLY A 40 -16.32 -10.75 2.42
N ARG A 41 -16.80 -10.82 3.65
CA ARG A 41 -17.61 -9.78 4.31
C ARG A 41 -16.92 -9.37 5.60
N LEU A 42 -16.56 -8.10 5.71
CA LEU A 42 -15.88 -7.55 6.88
C LEU A 42 -16.89 -6.96 7.85
N GLY A 43 -16.91 -7.41 9.09
CA GLY A 43 -17.89 -6.92 10.07
C GLY A 43 -17.67 -7.41 11.49
N GLY A 44 -18.63 -7.04 12.36
CA GLY A 44 -18.65 -7.42 13.77
C GLY A 44 -19.29 -8.77 14.06
N GLY A 45 -20.01 -9.36 13.10
CA GLY A 45 -20.71 -10.64 13.24
C GLY A 45 -19.77 -11.81 13.53
N LYS A 46 -20.33 -12.91 14.00
CA LYS A 46 -19.56 -14.11 14.35
C LYS A 46 -18.89 -14.74 13.14
N ASP A 47 -19.59 -14.72 12.02
CA ASP A 47 -19.17 -15.36 10.76
C ASP A 47 -18.49 -14.38 9.80
N ASP A 48 -18.39 -13.09 10.18
CA ASP A 48 -17.72 -12.07 9.40
C ASP A 48 -16.19 -12.18 9.48
N ASP A 49 -15.54 -11.85 8.39
CA ASP A 49 -14.08 -11.64 8.36
C ASP A 49 -13.70 -10.46 9.28
N LYS A 50 -12.62 -10.62 10.04
CA LYS A 50 -12.07 -9.54 10.87
C LYS A 50 -10.97 -8.75 10.14
N SER A 51 -10.53 -9.25 8.99
CA SER A 51 -9.50 -8.61 8.18
C SER A 51 -9.66 -9.01 6.72
N ILE A 52 -9.65 -8.05 5.83
CA ILE A 52 -9.74 -8.28 4.38
C ILE A 52 -8.72 -7.39 3.66
N ARG A 53 -8.21 -7.86 2.52
CA ARG A 53 -7.33 -7.06 1.68
C ARG A 53 -8.13 -6.42 0.55
N ILE A 54 -8.05 -5.09 0.47
CA ILE A 54 -8.68 -4.27 -0.57
C ILE A 54 -7.58 -3.40 -1.19
N LEU A 55 -7.33 -3.54 -2.49
CA LEU A 55 -6.36 -2.72 -3.26
C LEU A 55 -4.98 -2.58 -2.56
N ASN A 56 -4.42 -3.73 -2.15
CA ASN A 56 -3.14 -3.82 -1.41
C ASN A 56 -3.14 -3.13 -0.04
N ARG A 57 -4.29 -2.83 0.52
CA ARG A 57 -4.45 -2.36 1.89
C ARG A 57 -5.12 -3.44 2.73
N ILE A 58 -4.71 -3.56 3.97
CA ILE A 58 -5.37 -4.42 4.94
C ILE A 58 -6.41 -3.58 5.68
N VAL A 59 -7.66 -3.96 5.56
CA VAL A 59 -8.77 -3.36 6.32
C VAL A 59 -9.16 -4.33 7.43
N ARG A 60 -9.11 -3.85 8.68
CA ARG A 60 -9.44 -4.65 9.87
C ARG A 60 -10.65 -4.06 10.56
N TRP A 61 -11.56 -4.94 10.96
CA TRP A 61 -12.63 -4.61 11.88
C TRP A 61 -12.09 -4.61 13.31
N THR A 62 -12.36 -3.56 14.08
CA THR A 62 -12.04 -3.45 15.50
C THR A 62 -13.25 -2.89 16.26
N GLU A 63 -13.30 -3.06 17.57
CA GLU A 63 -14.35 -2.47 18.41
C GLU A 63 -14.41 -0.93 18.32
N ALA A 64 -13.28 -0.30 18.02
CA ALA A 64 -13.17 1.15 17.84
C ALA A 64 -13.52 1.62 16.41
N GLY A 65 -13.78 0.70 15.47
CA GLY A 65 -14.08 1.00 14.07
C GLY A 65 -13.15 0.27 13.09
N LEU A 66 -13.02 0.81 11.88
CA LEU A 66 -12.16 0.25 10.83
C LEU A 66 -10.74 0.79 10.94
N ARG A 67 -9.77 -0.12 10.89
CA ARG A 67 -8.35 0.20 10.78
C ARG A 67 -7.86 -0.16 9.37
N ILE A 68 -7.25 0.82 8.70
CA ILE A 68 -6.71 0.65 7.35
C ILE A 68 -5.19 0.84 7.44
N GLU A 69 -4.45 -0.11 6.87
CA GLU A 69 -2.98 -0.08 6.82
C GLU A 69 -2.47 -0.62 5.48
N ALA A 70 -1.29 -0.16 5.05
CA ALA A 70 -0.63 -0.72 3.89
C ALA A 70 -0.29 -2.21 4.13
N ASP A 71 -0.25 -3.01 3.05
CA ASP A 71 0.12 -4.41 3.15
C ASP A 71 1.58 -4.54 3.65
N PRO A 72 1.83 -5.22 4.78
CA PRO A 72 3.16 -5.37 5.37
C PRO A 72 4.19 -5.96 4.42
N ARG A 73 3.77 -6.74 3.42
CA ARG A 73 4.66 -7.31 2.40
C ARG A 73 5.50 -6.27 1.66
N HIS A 74 5.00 -5.05 1.51
CA HIS A 74 5.80 -3.99 0.86
C HIS A 74 7.01 -3.61 1.70
N VAL A 75 6.88 -3.61 3.04
CA VAL A 75 8.00 -3.37 3.96
C VAL A 75 8.98 -4.53 3.93
N GLU A 76 8.48 -5.78 4.01
CA GLU A 76 9.30 -7.00 3.99
C GLU A 76 10.14 -7.10 2.71
N ILE A 77 9.53 -6.79 1.55
CA ILE A 77 10.24 -6.78 0.28
C ILE A 77 11.33 -5.71 0.28
N LEU A 78 11.03 -4.49 0.75
CA LEU A 78 12.03 -3.42 0.81
C LEU A 78 13.22 -3.80 1.70
N ILE A 79 12.95 -4.31 2.90
CA ILE A 79 13.99 -4.76 3.83
C ILE A 79 14.91 -5.78 3.16
N LYS A 80 14.31 -6.79 2.51
CA LYS A 80 15.06 -7.85 1.84
C LYS A 80 15.85 -7.35 0.63
N GLU A 81 15.22 -6.57 -0.26
CA GLU A 81 15.87 -6.07 -1.49
C GLU A 81 17.02 -5.11 -1.19
N MET A 82 16.90 -4.36 -0.09
CA MET A 82 17.93 -3.42 0.36
C MET A 82 18.95 -4.03 1.34
N GLY A 83 18.80 -5.31 1.72
CA GLY A 83 19.69 -5.98 2.69
C GLY A 83 19.66 -5.36 4.08
N LEU A 84 18.50 -4.91 4.53
CA LEU A 84 18.31 -4.17 5.79
C LEU A 84 17.83 -5.05 6.96
N ASP A 85 17.88 -6.38 6.83
CA ASP A 85 17.36 -7.32 7.83
C ASP A 85 18.00 -7.12 9.22
N GLU A 86 19.29 -6.78 9.25
CA GLU A 86 20.05 -6.53 10.48
C GLU A 86 20.31 -5.03 10.75
N ALA A 87 19.69 -4.15 9.97
CA ALA A 87 19.94 -2.73 10.09
C ALA A 87 19.23 -2.10 11.30
N ASN A 88 19.92 -1.20 12.00
CA ASN A 88 19.31 -0.43 13.06
C ASN A 88 18.41 0.67 12.52
N SER A 89 17.28 0.89 13.19
CA SER A 89 16.38 1.99 12.82
C SER A 89 17.04 3.36 13.06
N VAL A 90 16.81 4.30 12.15
CA VAL A 90 17.22 5.70 12.28
C VAL A 90 16.02 6.61 12.45
N LYS A 91 16.17 7.66 13.27
CA LYS A 91 15.09 8.62 13.55
C LYS A 91 15.12 9.83 12.60
N THR A 92 16.25 10.06 11.92
CA THR A 92 16.43 11.18 11.01
C THR A 92 16.00 10.77 9.61
N PRO A 93 15.12 11.54 8.93
CA PRO A 93 14.61 11.18 7.61
C PRO A 93 15.63 11.36 6.48
N GLY A 94 16.80 11.88 6.78
CA GLY A 94 17.89 12.10 5.85
C GLY A 94 18.96 13.00 6.43
N VAL A 95 20.13 12.99 5.84
CA VAL A 95 21.24 13.91 6.17
C VAL A 95 21.29 14.98 5.08
N LYS A 96 21.43 16.26 5.47
CA LYS A 96 21.69 17.31 4.48
C LYS A 96 23.04 17.01 3.81
N ASP A 97 22.99 16.85 2.49
CA ASP A 97 24.20 16.73 1.67
C ASP A 97 25.08 17.97 1.89
N ARG A 98 26.03 17.84 2.77
CA ARG A 98 27.10 18.83 2.87
C ARG A 98 28.22 18.58 1.86
N GLU A 99 28.32 17.35 1.34
CA GLU A 99 29.28 16.95 0.32
C GLU A 99 28.67 15.78 -0.48
N ARG A 100 27.89 16.09 -1.49
CA ARG A 100 27.68 15.10 -2.57
C ARG A 100 29.04 14.90 -3.19
N ASP A 101 29.62 13.73 -2.93
CA ASP A 101 30.91 13.36 -3.46
C ASP A 101 30.75 13.27 -4.99
N GLU A 102 31.33 14.23 -5.72
CA GLU A 102 31.26 14.27 -7.20
C GLU A 102 31.73 12.94 -7.85
N LYS A 103 32.51 12.14 -7.10
CA LYS A 103 32.97 10.82 -7.52
C LYS A 103 31.85 9.77 -7.59
N ASN A 104 30.73 9.96 -6.88
CA ASN A 104 29.60 9.04 -6.84
C ASN A 104 28.41 9.49 -7.71
N GLU A 105 28.59 10.47 -8.58
CA GLU A 105 27.57 10.91 -9.53
C GLU A 105 27.40 9.98 -10.75
N GLN A 106 27.98 8.79 -10.73
CA GLN A 106 27.82 7.85 -11.83
C GLN A 106 26.40 7.32 -11.89
N PRO A 107 25.77 7.30 -13.08
CA PRO A 107 24.48 6.67 -13.26
C PRO A 107 24.56 5.19 -12.89
N LEU A 108 23.51 4.70 -12.24
CA LEU A 108 23.33 3.27 -12.00
C LEU A 108 23.18 2.52 -13.33
N ASP A 109 23.61 1.28 -13.36
CA ASP A 109 23.32 0.41 -14.50
C ASP A 109 21.81 0.15 -14.64
N LYS A 110 21.43 -0.51 -15.74
CA LYS A 110 19.99 -0.73 -16.04
C LYS A 110 19.30 -1.59 -14.98
N ALA A 111 19.97 -2.58 -14.41
CA ALA A 111 19.40 -3.48 -13.42
C ALA A 111 19.27 -2.78 -12.06
N GLU A 112 20.34 -2.10 -11.62
CA GLU A 112 20.36 -1.30 -10.40
C GLU A 112 19.34 -0.15 -10.44
N ALA A 113 19.27 0.57 -11.57
CA ALA A 113 18.27 1.62 -11.76
C ALA A 113 16.82 1.10 -11.72
N SER A 114 16.58 -0.12 -12.22
CA SER A 114 15.28 -0.78 -12.14
C SER A 114 14.94 -1.15 -10.70
N LEU A 115 15.88 -1.71 -9.95
CA LEU A 115 15.73 -2.04 -8.54
C LEU A 115 15.45 -0.78 -7.71
N TYR A 116 16.26 0.28 -7.90
CA TYR A 116 16.05 1.57 -7.24
C TYR A 116 14.63 2.09 -7.44
N ARG A 117 14.16 2.15 -8.69
CA ARG A 117 12.79 2.62 -8.99
C ARG A 117 11.72 1.75 -8.35
N SER A 118 11.92 0.42 -8.32
CA SER A 118 10.99 -0.51 -7.66
C SER A 118 10.92 -0.24 -6.16
N CYS A 119 12.06 -0.08 -5.49
CA CYS A 119 12.13 0.22 -4.06
C CYS A 119 11.48 1.56 -3.73
N VAL A 120 11.83 2.61 -4.48
CA VAL A 120 11.27 3.95 -4.26
C VAL A 120 9.76 3.99 -4.51
N ALA A 121 9.25 3.31 -5.54
CA ALA A 121 7.82 3.22 -5.81
C ALA A 121 7.07 2.53 -4.65
N ARG A 122 7.62 1.43 -4.08
CA ARG A 122 7.06 0.76 -2.90
C ARG A 122 7.09 1.66 -1.67
N ALA A 123 8.21 2.34 -1.44
CA ALA A 123 8.34 3.28 -0.33
C ALA A 123 7.36 4.45 -0.46
N ASN A 124 7.14 4.97 -1.67
CA ASN A 124 6.17 6.03 -1.93
C ASN A 124 4.71 5.57 -1.67
N TYR A 125 4.40 4.31 -1.98
CA TYR A 125 3.11 3.73 -1.61
C TYR A 125 2.93 3.66 -0.09
N LEU A 126 3.96 3.22 0.65
CA LEU A 126 3.94 3.15 2.12
C LEU A 126 3.85 4.53 2.76
N ALA A 127 4.49 5.55 2.18
CA ALA A 127 4.52 6.91 2.71
C ALA A 127 3.13 7.56 2.81
N GLN A 128 2.13 7.05 2.09
CA GLN A 128 0.75 7.53 2.20
C GLN A 128 0.14 7.26 3.59
N ASP A 129 0.58 6.20 4.27
CA ASP A 129 0.13 5.81 5.60
C ASP A 129 1.20 6.03 6.69
N ARG A 130 2.41 6.43 6.29
CA ARG A 130 3.61 6.59 7.12
C ARG A 130 4.22 7.97 6.92
N ALA A 131 3.66 8.96 7.61
CA ALA A 131 4.15 10.35 7.55
C ALA A 131 5.62 10.50 7.99
N ASP A 132 6.09 9.59 8.85
CA ASP A 132 7.47 9.55 9.35
C ASP A 132 8.51 9.28 8.25
N ILE A 133 8.16 8.54 7.19
CA ILE A 133 9.06 8.27 6.06
C ILE A 133 8.82 9.20 4.86
N ALA A 134 7.76 10.00 4.87
CA ALA A 134 7.31 10.77 3.70
C ALA A 134 8.40 11.71 3.16
N TYR A 135 9.18 12.34 4.02
CA TYR A 135 10.28 13.23 3.60
C TYR A 135 11.40 12.45 2.91
N ALA A 136 11.89 11.37 3.51
CA ALA A 136 12.95 10.54 2.95
C ALA A 136 12.55 9.97 1.58
N VAL A 137 11.30 9.48 1.48
CA VAL A 137 10.75 8.96 0.22
C VAL A 137 10.65 10.04 -0.85
N LYS A 138 10.22 11.26 -0.48
CA LYS A 138 10.19 12.41 -1.40
C LYS A 138 11.59 12.71 -1.97
N GLU A 139 12.62 12.69 -1.12
CA GLU A 139 13.98 12.93 -1.60
C GLU A 139 14.43 11.80 -2.56
N ALA A 140 14.20 10.53 -2.22
CA ALA A 140 14.50 9.42 -3.11
C ALA A 140 13.73 9.49 -4.44
N CYS A 141 12.48 9.97 -4.44
CA CYS A 141 11.69 10.14 -5.67
C CYS A 141 12.32 11.12 -6.67
N ARG A 142 13.13 12.07 -6.23
CA ARG A 142 13.76 13.05 -7.12
C ARG A 142 14.72 12.42 -8.12
N ASP A 143 15.36 11.34 -7.71
CA ASP A 143 16.39 10.68 -8.52
C ASP A 143 15.81 9.52 -9.38
N MET A 144 14.50 9.23 -9.31
CA MET A 144 13.89 8.12 -10.07
C MET A 144 14.08 8.21 -11.59
N ALA A 145 14.13 9.42 -12.13
CA ALA A 145 14.33 9.62 -13.58
C ALA A 145 15.73 9.18 -14.02
N ASN A 146 16.75 9.52 -13.23
CA ASN A 146 18.15 9.23 -13.49
C ASN A 146 18.87 8.84 -12.19
N PRO A 147 18.66 7.61 -11.68
CA PRO A 147 19.26 7.17 -10.43
C PRO A 147 20.79 7.11 -10.55
N LYS A 148 21.46 7.56 -9.50
CA LYS A 148 22.92 7.58 -9.39
C LYS A 148 23.38 6.73 -8.20
N ALA A 149 24.66 6.42 -8.15
CA ALA A 149 25.24 5.60 -7.07
C ALA A 149 25.13 6.26 -5.69
N ASN A 150 24.92 7.58 -5.64
CA ASN A 150 24.70 8.36 -4.41
C ASN A 150 23.23 8.80 -4.19
N SER A 151 22.28 8.22 -4.94
CA SER A 151 20.84 8.52 -4.81
C SER A 151 20.20 7.92 -3.56
#